data_e73885d51685164d1d60cb97d2933918
#
_entry.id   e73885d51685164d1d60cb97d2933918
#
_cell.length_a   1.000
_cell.length_b   1.000
_cell.length_c   1.000
_cell.angle_alpha   90.00
_cell.angle_beta   90.00
_cell.angle_gamma   90.00
#
_symmetry.space_group_name_H-M   'P 1'
#
loop_
_entity.id
_entity.type
_entity.pdbx_description
1 polymer ?
#
loop_
_entity_poly.entity_id
_entity_poly.type
_entity_poly.pdbx_seq_one_letter_code
_entity_poly.pdbx_strand_id
1 'polypeptide(L)'
;MNLENIINIKTSVKSRLADLYTPIGIYLRLRDQFRDTILLESAGNQNSENSFSFICVNAIAGIEIRNYDEAELKFPLENPTKINLKNEKLSDLMQEFSNCFKCEKPNHEIGKQAQGFFGYTSYDAIPFFENIKFKEQSVENKIPLMRYRLYQYVIAINHHNDEMFLIENKINGLKSELSTLENIINQKNAPVFPFESLGEETSNLTDEEYLKSVEFAKKHCFRGDVFQLVLSRRFEQKFQGDEFNVYRALRNINPSPYLFFFDYGDYKLMGSSPESQLIIKNGKAIIHPIAGTFKRTGNIEKDLESAEELKKDPKENAEHTMLVDLARNDLSIHGKNTTVSKLKEIHFFSHVIHMVSEVITDVKQDQNPYEMIATTFPQGTLSGAPKYRAMQLIDEHEKTSRSYYAGCIGFVGFDGSCNQAIMIRTFLSKNNTLFYQAGAGITAKSVAESELQEVNNKLGALKKAILKAEKL
;
A
#
# COMPACT_ATOMS: atom_id res chain seq x y z
N MET A 1 14.09 19.15 15.79
CA MET A 1 15.04 19.75 14.83
C MET A 1 14.29 20.84 14.06
N ASN A 2 14.72 22.10 14.01
CA ASN A 2 14.04 23.11 13.20
C ASN A 2 14.60 23.04 11.77
N LEU A 3 13.80 22.51 10.84
CA LEU A 3 14.12 22.59 9.40
C LEU A 3 13.73 24.00 8.94
N GLU A 4 14.70 24.87 8.68
CA GLU A 4 14.47 26.29 8.36
C GLU A 4 14.06 26.54 6.89
N ASN A 5 14.16 25.54 6.02
CA ASN A 5 13.90 25.69 4.59
C ASN A 5 12.38 25.74 4.32
N ILE A 6 11.87 26.87 3.87
CA ILE A 6 10.48 27.00 3.41
C ILE A 6 10.45 26.98 1.89
N ILE A 7 9.76 26.00 1.34
CA ILE A 7 9.57 25.79 -0.11
C ILE A 7 8.14 26.16 -0.47
N ASN A 8 7.98 27.23 -1.23
CA ASN A 8 6.67 27.64 -1.73
C ASN A 8 6.35 26.89 -3.01
N ILE A 9 5.18 26.25 -3.04
CA ILE A 9 4.69 25.45 -4.18
C ILE A 9 3.47 26.15 -4.77
N LYS A 10 3.54 26.48 -6.06
CA LYS A 10 2.40 26.92 -6.85
C LYS A 10 1.96 25.79 -7.77
N THR A 11 0.84 25.15 -7.45
CA THR A 11 0.32 24.06 -8.28
C THR A 11 -0.59 24.58 -9.36
N SER A 12 -0.25 24.28 -10.62
CA SER A 12 -1.06 24.60 -11.80
C SER A 12 -1.64 23.34 -12.42
N VAL A 13 -2.89 23.42 -12.85
CA VAL A 13 -3.63 22.32 -13.47
C VAL A 13 -4.08 22.73 -14.86
N LYS A 14 -3.83 21.87 -15.84
CA LYS A 14 -4.32 21.98 -17.22
C LYS A 14 -5.16 20.74 -17.51
N SER A 15 -6.43 20.91 -17.91
CA SER A 15 -7.30 19.79 -18.28
C SER A 15 -7.32 19.58 -19.79
N ARG A 16 -7.59 18.33 -20.18
CA ARG A 16 -7.88 17.93 -21.57
C ARG A 16 -8.65 16.61 -21.58
N LEU A 17 -9.25 16.26 -22.72
CA LEU A 17 -9.92 14.99 -22.91
C LEU A 17 -8.92 13.82 -22.92
N ALA A 18 -9.30 12.70 -22.30
CA ALA A 18 -8.48 11.49 -22.14
C ALA A 18 -8.98 10.29 -22.96
N ASP A 19 -10.02 10.42 -23.75
CA ASP A 19 -10.70 9.37 -24.50
C ASP A 19 -9.78 8.51 -25.39
N LEU A 20 -8.62 9.06 -25.82
CA LEU A 20 -7.60 8.36 -26.62
C LEU A 20 -6.42 7.84 -25.79
N TYR A 21 -6.47 7.95 -24.46
CA TYR A 21 -5.35 7.64 -23.58
C TYR A 21 -5.73 6.63 -22.51
N THR A 22 -4.78 5.76 -22.18
CA THR A 22 -4.91 4.86 -21.02
C THR A 22 -3.79 5.15 -20.02
N PRO A 23 -4.03 4.97 -18.70
CA PRO A 23 -2.98 5.13 -17.69
C PRO A 23 -1.73 4.31 -18.00
N ILE A 24 -1.91 3.05 -18.42
CA ILE A 24 -0.84 2.13 -18.80
C ILE A 24 -0.04 2.68 -20.00
N GLY A 25 -0.75 3.16 -21.05
CA GLY A 25 -0.09 3.69 -22.25
C GLY A 25 0.71 4.97 -21.97
N ILE A 26 0.21 5.85 -21.11
CA ILE A 26 0.93 7.05 -20.66
C ILE A 26 2.14 6.64 -19.82
N TYR A 27 1.96 5.75 -18.83
CA TYR A 27 3.05 5.30 -17.98
C TYR A 27 4.20 4.68 -18.77
N LEU A 28 3.91 3.80 -19.73
CA LEU A 28 4.91 3.19 -20.62
C LEU A 28 5.73 4.19 -21.43
N ARG A 29 5.15 5.33 -21.80
CA ARG A 29 5.88 6.39 -22.54
C ARG A 29 6.77 7.22 -21.64
N LEU A 30 6.41 7.34 -20.35
CA LEU A 30 7.09 8.24 -19.40
C LEU A 30 8.16 7.53 -18.57
N ARG A 31 7.99 6.26 -18.24
CA ARG A 31 8.84 5.54 -17.28
C ARG A 31 10.33 5.52 -17.64
N ASP A 32 10.65 5.45 -18.93
CA ASP A 32 12.04 5.38 -19.41
C ASP A 32 12.70 6.79 -19.52
N GLN A 33 11.90 7.85 -19.38
CA GLN A 33 12.36 9.24 -19.46
C GLN A 33 12.58 9.87 -18.08
N PHE A 34 11.93 9.32 -17.05
CA PHE A 34 11.98 9.83 -15.68
C PHE A 34 12.35 8.73 -14.70
N ARG A 35 13.02 9.13 -13.62
CA ARG A 35 13.31 8.22 -12.48
C ARG A 35 12.25 8.37 -11.40
N ASP A 36 12.17 7.36 -10.53
CA ASP A 36 11.22 7.34 -9.40
C ASP A 36 9.76 7.56 -9.88
N THR A 37 9.35 6.84 -10.93
CA THR A 37 7.99 6.96 -11.49
C THR A 37 7.01 6.09 -10.75
N ILE A 38 5.78 6.56 -10.61
CA ILE A 38 4.70 5.77 -10.01
C ILE A 38 3.42 5.83 -10.85
N LEU A 39 2.68 4.72 -10.77
CA LEU A 39 1.33 4.59 -11.27
C LEU A 39 0.44 4.09 -10.12
N LEU A 40 -0.64 4.83 -9.86
CA LEU A 40 -1.70 4.48 -8.92
C LEU A 40 -3.02 4.41 -9.67
N GLU A 41 -3.79 3.33 -9.48
CA GLU A 41 -5.08 3.16 -10.12
C GLU A 41 -6.11 2.64 -9.13
N SER A 42 -7.40 2.86 -9.40
CA SER A 42 -8.50 2.28 -8.65
C SER A 42 -9.45 1.55 -9.60
N ALA A 43 -9.71 0.27 -9.33
CA ALA A 43 -10.66 -0.54 -10.11
C ALA A 43 -11.98 -0.84 -9.36
N GLY A 44 -12.14 -0.33 -8.15
CA GLY A 44 -13.23 -0.73 -7.26
C GLY A 44 -14.62 -0.16 -7.59
N ASN A 45 -14.73 1.02 -8.19
CA ASN A 45 -16.00 1.69 -8.50
C ASN A 45 -15.82 2.61 -9.71
N GLN A 46 -15.73 2.05 -10.90
CA GLN A 46 -15.58 2.81 -12.16
C GLN A 46 -16.71 3.80 -12.40
N ASN A 47 -17.86 3.63 -11.74
CA ASN A 47 -19.02 4.51 -11.84
C ASN A 47 -19.04 5.64 -10.79
N SER A 48 -18.02 5.77 -9.94
CA SER A 48 -17.95 6.88 -8.99
C SER A 48 -17.24 8.08 -9.61
N GLU A 49 -17.77 9.28 -9.40
CA GLU A 49 -17.16 10.56 -9.83
C GLU A 49 -15.69 10.74 -9.36
N ASN A 50 -15.26 9.95 -8.37
CA ASN A 50 -13.93 9.97 -7.77
C ASN A 50 -13.04 8.79 -8.19
N SER A 51 -13.29 8.17 -9.34
CA SER A 51 -12.46 7.09 -9.86
C SER A 51 -11.30 7.66 -10.69
N PHE A 52 -10.12 7.76 -10.08
CA PHE A 52 -8.93 8.34 -10.70
C PHE A 52 -7.77 7.33 -10.80
N SER A 53 -6.98 7.49 -11.87
CA SER A 53 -5.61 6.99 -11.92
C SER A 53 -4.63 8.16 -11.84
N PHE A 54 -3.50 7.96 -11.17
CA PHE A 54 -2.43 8.95 -11.03
C PHE A 54 -1.12 8.39 -11.57
N ILE A 55 -0.42 9.19 -12.38
CA ILE A 55 0.95 8.90 -12.82
C ILE A 55 1.82 10.06 -12.34
N CYS A 56 2.83 9.75 -11.52
CA CYS A 56 3.72 10.75 -10.97
C CYS A 56 5.11 10.58 -11.55
N VAL A 57 5.72 11.65 -11.99
CA VAL A 57 7.05 11.67 -12.62
C VAL A 57 7.87 12.86 -12.17
N ASN A 58 9.17 12.73 -12.21
CA ASN A 58 10.17 13.70 -11.78
C ASN A 58 10.08 14.02 -10.28
N ALA A 59 10.63 13.13 -9.45
CA ALA A 59 10.73 13.30 -8.01
C ALA A 59 11.71 14.43 -7.65
N ILE A 60 11.19 15.51 -7.07
CA ILE A 60 11.93 16.75 -6.79
C ILE A 60 12.36 16.92 -5.34
N ALA A 61 11.68 16.26 -4.42
CA ALA A 61 12.00 16.24 -2.99
C ALA A 61 11.57 14.91 -2.37
N GLY A 62 12.00 14.64 -1.15
CA GLY A 62 11.54 13.45 -0.42
C GLY A 62 12.37 13.11 0.78
N ILE A 63 11.91 12.08 1.49
CA ILE A 63 12.60 11.47 2.61
C ILE A 63 12.80 9.99 2.34
N GLU A 64 13.96 9.48 2.73
CA GLU A 64 14.32 8.07 2.66
C GLU A 64 14.99 7.61 3.94
N ILE A 65 14.54 6.49 4.49
CA ILE A 65 15.06 5.89 5.71
C ILE A 65 15.50 4.47 5.39
N ARG A 66 16.81 4.24 5.37
CA ARG A 66 17.40 2.94 5.00
C ARG A 66 17.66 2.03 6.20
N ASN A 67 17.86 2.63 7.35
CA ASN A 67 18.15 1.94 8.61
C ASN A 67 17.61 2.75 9.80
N TYR A 68 17.80 2.26 11.01
CA TYR A 68 17.30 2.90 12.22
C TYR A 68 18.12 4.10 12.72
N ASP A 69 19.28 4.37 12.12
CA ASP A 69 20.22 5.38 12.61
C ASP A 69 20.13 6.70 11.85
N GLU A 70 19.77 6.67 10.56
CA GLU A 70 19.79 7.86 9.70
C GLU A 70 18.63 7.94 8.71
N ALA A 71 18.15 9.16 8.48
CA ALA A 71 17.27 9.55 7.39
C ALA A 71 18.05 10.40 6.37
N GLU A 72 17.65 10.30 5.11
CA GLU A 72 18.12 11.18 4.03
C GLU A 72 16.98 12.08 3.59
N LEU A 73 17.14 13.39 3.75
CA LEU A 73 16.21 14.40 3.27
C LEU A 73 16.73 15.05 1.99
N LYS A 74 15.87 15.17 1.00
CA LYS A 74 16.15 15.88 -0.26
C LYS A 74 15.19 17.02 -0.43
N PHE A 75 15.70 18.24 -0.49
CA PHE A 75 14.97 19.44 -0.92
C PHE A 75 15.12 19.66 -2.43
N PRO A 76 14.19 20.41 -3.06
CA PRO A 76 14.31 20.74 -4.48
C PRO A 76 15.60 21.52 -4.76
N LEU A 77 16.30 21.16 -5.84
CA LEU A 77 17.56 21.79 -6.28
C LEU A 77 18.76 21.61 -5.33
N GLU A 78 18.60 20.88 -4.24
CA GLU A 78 19.66 20.62 -3.27
C GLU A 78 20.14 19.16 -3.33
N ASN A 79 21.35 18.94 -2.85
CA ASN A 79 21.84 17.59 -2.60
C ASN A 79 21.17 16.99 -1.37
N PRO A 80 20.95 15.68 -1.32
CA PRO A 80 20.41 15.03 -0.15
C PRO A 80 21.25 15.26 1.11
N THR A 81 20.60 15.51 2.24
CA THR A 81 21.22 15.73 3.54
C THR A 81 20.86 14.59 4.48
N LYS A 82 21.87 14.05 5.18
CA LYS A 82 21.67 13.00 6.17
C LYS A 82 21.36 13.58 7.54
N ILE A 83 20.39 12.98 8.23
CA ILE A 83 19.95 13.31 9.57
C ILE A 83 20.07 12.08 10.46
N ASN A 84 20.65 12.23 11.65
CA ASN A 84 20.72 11.18 12.65
C ASN A 84 19.35 11.03 13.34
N LEU A 85 18.83 9.80 13.39
CA LEU A 85 17.53 9.48 13.99
C LEU A 85 17.61 9.13 15.48
N LYS A 86 18.80 9.07 16.07
CA LYS A 86 18.94 8.82 17.50
C LYS A 86 18.29 9.97 18.26
N ASN A 87 17.29 9.67 19.08
CA ASN A 87 16.50 10.60 19.86
C ASN A 87 15.46 11.45 19.09
N GLU A 88 15.22 11.17 17.81
CA GLU A 88 14.19 11.83 17.04
C GLU A 88 12.95 10.91 16.94
N LYS A 89 11.76 11.46 17.19
CA LYS A 89 10.50 10.76 16.92
C LYS A 89 10.20 10.89 15.44
N LEU A 90 10.15 9.75 14.74
CA LEU A 90 10.05 9.74 13.28
C LEU A 90 8.79 10.45 12.75
N SER A 91 7.64 10.30 13.42
CA SER A 91 6.41 11.00 13.04
C SER A 91 6.54 12.52 13.11
N ASP A 92 7.34 13.04 14.05
CA ASP A 92 7.57 14.48 14.21
C ASP A 92 8.52 14.98 13.13
N LEU A 93 9.59 14.24 12.82
CA LEU A 93 10.49 14.54 11.70
C LEU A 93 9.75 14.59 10.36
N MET A 94 8.86 13.62 10.12
CA MET A 94 8.04 13.56 8.90
C MET A 94 7.12 14.79 8.81
N GLN A 95 6.51 15.19 9.92
CA GLN A 95 5.66 16.37 9.99
C GLN A 95 6.44 17.67 9.79
N GLU A 96 7.59 17.81 10.44
CA GLU A 96 8.48 18.97 10.27
C GLU A 96 8.93 19.11 8.82
N PHE A 97 9.34 17.99 8.19
CA PHE A 97 9.70 17.97 6.78
C PHE A 97 8.52 18.35 5.88
N SER A 98 7.31 17.81 6.13
CA SER A 98 6.11 18.20 5.40
C SER A 98 5.77 19.68 5.56
N ASN A 99 5.97 20.25 6.75
CA ASN A 99 5.70 21.65 7.05
C ASN A 99 6.63 22.63 6.32
N CYS A 100 7.77 22.16 5.79
CA CYS A 100 8.66 22.97 4.94
C CYS A 100 8.00 23.31 3.61
N PHE A 101 6.99 22.55 3.15
CA PHE A 101 6.33 22.76 1.87
C PHE A 101 5.03 23.55 2.04
N LYS A 102 5.04 24.81 1.61
CA LYS A 102 3.88 25.70 1.67
C LYS A 102 3.20 25.75 0.32
N CYS A 103 1.99 25.21 0.25
CA CYS A 103 1.23 25.15 -0.99
C CYS A 103 0.24 26.29 -1.12
N GLU A 104 0.26 26.97 -2.27
CA GLU A 104 -0.83 27.85 -2.67
C GLU A 104 -2.07 27.02 -3.04
N LYS A 105 -3.27 27.64 -2.90
CA LYS A 105 -4.51 27.01 -3.38
C LYS A 105 -4.39 26.80 -4.91
N PRO A 106 -4.57 25.55 -5.40
CA PRO A 106 -4.49 25.29 -6.83
C PRO A 106 -5.68 25.89 -7.59
N ASN A 107 -5.51 26.12 -8.86
CA ASN A 107 -6.57 26.63 -9.76
C ASN A 107 -7.69 25.61 -10.03
N HIS A 108 -7.53 24.35 -9.62
CA HIS A 108 -8.52 23.28 -9.68
C HIS A 108 -8.34 22.34 -8.48
N GLU A 109 -9.42 21.84 -7.90
CA GLU A 109 -9.39 21.00 -6.68
C GLU A 109 -8.53 19.74 -6.81
N ILE A 110 -8.49 19.11 -8.00
CA ILE A 110 -7.65 17.92 -8.25
C ILE A 110 -6.16 18.21 -8.01
N GLY A 111 -5.72 19.47 -8.11
CA GLY A 111 -4.35 19.88 -7.85
C GLY A 111 -3.88 19.58 -6.44
N LYS A 112 -4.79 19.48 -5.46
CA LYS A 112 -4.47 19.08 -4.09
C LYS A 112 -3.89 17.66 -4.02
N GLN A 113 -4.26 16.79 -4.94
CA GLN A 113 -3.74 15.43 -5.02
C GLN A 113 -2.25 15.35 -5.44
N ALA A 114 -1.67 16.46 -5.87
CA ALA A 114 -0.23 16.57 -6.15
C ALA A 114 0.54 17.27 -5.01
N GLN A 115 -0.16 17.86 -4.03
CA GLN A 115 0.41 18.61 -2.91
C GLN A 115 0.65 17.67 -1.72
N GLY A 116 1.61 16.76 -1.85
CA GLY A 116 1.94 15.80 -0.82
C GLY A 116 3.01 14.81 -1.24
N PHE A 117 3.28 13.88 -0.36
CA PHE A 117 4.25 12.82 -0.60
C PHE A 117 3.55 11.52 -1.02
N PHE A 118 4.10 10.88 -2.04
CA PHE A 118 3.79 9.52 -2.45
C PHE A 118 4.91 8.59 -2.01
N GLY A 119 4.56 7.46 -1.45
CA GLY A 119 5.59 6.54 -0.97
C GLY A 119 5.04 5.40 -0.15
N TYR A 120 5.92 4.76 0.59
CA TYR A 120 5.59 3.61 1.42
C TYR A 120 6.32 3.62 2.76
N THR A 121 5.75 2.88 3.70
CA THR A 121 6.36 2.47 4.96
C THR A 121 6.39 0.95 4.99
N SER A 122 7.57 0.33 5.10
CA SER A 122 7.72 -1.12 5.20
C SER A 122 7.29 -1.63 6.57
N TYR A 123 6.97 -2.93 6.67
CA TYR A 123 6.69 -3.58 7.97
C TYR A 123 7.86 -3.41 8.95
N ASP A 124 9.07 -3.46 8.44
CA ASP A 124 10.29 -3.36 9.24
C ASP A 124 10.49 -1.95 9.84
N ALA A 125 9.66 -0.96 9.51
CA ALA A 125 9.66 0.36 10.17
C ALA A 125 8.97 0.37 11.54
N ILE A 126 8.32 -0.73 11.97
CA ILE A 126 7.62 -0.84 13.25
C ILE A 126 8.45 -0.37 14.47
N PRO A 127 9.75 -0.67 14.58
CA PRO A 127 10.57 -0.21 15.71
C PRO A 127 10.64 1.32 15.89
N PHE A 128 10.26 2.11 14.89
CA PHE A 128 10.11 3.56 15.04
C PHE A 128 8.80 3.98 15.74
N PHE A 129 7.81 3.10 15.75
CA PHE A 129 6.46 3.37 16.24
C PHE A 129 6.14 2.64 17.54
N GLU A 130 6.79 1.50 17.75
CA GLU A 130 6.57 0.62 18.88
C GLU A 130 7.89 0.24 19.57
N ASN A 131 7.86 0.03 20.85
CA ASN A 131 9.05 -0.38 21.62
C ASN A 131 9.36 -1.89 21.40
N ILE A 132 9.59 -2.25 20.15
CA ILE A 132 9.96 -3.61 19.72
C ILE A 132 11.30 -3.52 18.99
N LYS A 133 12.21 -4.44 19.28
CA LYS A 133 13.44 -4.62 18.52
C LYS A 133 13.32 -5.86 17.66
N PHE A 134 13.41 -5.68 16.35
CA PHE A 134 13.43 -6.80 15.43
C PHE A 134 14.83 -7.42 15.36
N LYS A 135 14.89 -8.72 15.13
CA LYS A 135 16.12 -9.44 14.85
C LYS A 135 16.71 -8.96 13.52
N GLU A 136 18.03 -8.89 13.44
CA GLU A 136 18.70 -8.74 12.14
C GLU A 136 18.36 -9.96 11.26
N GLN A 137 17.84 -9.69 10.09
CA GLN A 137 17.42 -10.74 9.16
C GLN A 137 18.15 -10.59 7.82
N SER A 138 18.17 -11.69 7.04
CA SER A 138 18.90 -11.76 5.77
C SER A 138 18.41 -10.73 4.74
N VAL A 139 19.33 -10.29 3.90
CA VAL A 139 19.36 -9.01 3.18
C VAL A 139 18.73 -9.05 1.78
N GLU A 140 18.27 -10.21 1.28
CA GLU A 140 17.92 -10.39 -0.13
C GLU A 140 16.76 -9.52 -0.60
N ASN A 141 15.72 -9.38 0.22
CA ASN A 141 14.55 -8.54 -0.04
C ASN A 141 14.57 -7.20 0.71
N LYS A 142 15.73 -6.79 1.21
CA LYS A 142 15.86 -5.53 1.97
C LYS A 142 15.69 -4.33 1.05
N ILE A 143 14.76 -3.46 1.41
CA ILE A 143 14.51 -2.15 0.79
C ILE A 143 14.60 -1.08 1.89
N PRO A 144 14.65 0.22 1.58
CA PRO A 144 14.50 1.27 2.58
C PRO A 144 13.29 1.02 3.48
N LEU A 145 13.41 1.32 4.77
CA LEU A 145 12.31 1.19 5.74
C LEU A 145 11.14 2.09 5.38
N MET A 146 11.45 3.29 4.87
CA MET A 146 10.46 4.23 4.35
C MET A 146 11.05 4.98 3.17
N ARG A 147 10.21 5.30 2.17
CA ARG A 147 10.58 6.16 1.05
C ARG A 147 9.37 6.92 0.55
N TYR A 148 9.41 8.26 0.69
CA TYR A 148 8.38 9.17 0.26
C TYR A 148 8.96 10.24 -0.64
N ARG A 149 8.24 10.59 -1.73
CA ARG A 149 8.68 11.55 -2.76
C ARG A 149 7.59 12.57 -3.07
N LEU A 150 8.00 13.81 -3.28
CA LEU A 150 7.20 14.87 -3.90
C LEU A 150 7.52 14.91 -5.39
N TYR A 151 6.50 14.96 -6.23
CA TYR A 151 6.66 14.96 -7.69
C TYR A 151 6.38 16.33 -8.30
N GLN A 152 7.17 16.69 -9.31
CA GLN A 152 6.93 17.90 -10.08
C GLN A 152 5.66 17.76 -10.93
N TYR A 153 5.46 16.59 -11.56
CA TYR A 153 4.32 16.33 -12.41
C TYR A 153 3.49 15.18 -11.89
N VAL A 154 2.16 15.42 -11.83
CA VAL A 154 1.16 14.39 -11.55
C VAL A 154 0.12 14.46 -12.67
N ILE A 155 -0.08 13.35 -13.35
CA ILE A 155 -1.12 13.20 -14.38
C ILE A 155 -2.25 12.44 -13.71
N ALA A 156 -3.43 13.07 -13.62
CA ALA A 156 -4.64 12.44 -13.08
C ALA A 156 -5.62 12.16 -14.23
N ILE A 157 -6.16 10.95 -14.30
CA ILE A 157 -7.16 10.55 -15.28
C ILE A 157 -8.42 10.17 -14.53
N ASN A 158 -9.51 10.89 -14.79
CA ASN A 158 -10.84 10.59 -14.29
C ASN A 158 -11.51 9.57 -15.22
N HIS A 159 -11.83 8.39 -14.70
CA HIS A 159 -12.46 7.31 -15.47
C HIS A 159 -13.98 7.47 -15.64
N HIS A 160 -14.57 8.43 -14.94
CA HIS A 160 -16.02 8.67 -15.04
C HIS A 160 -16.40 9.52 -16.26
N ASN A 161 -15.56 10.52 -16.60
CA ASN A 161 -15.82 11.48 -17.66
C ASN A 161 -14.70 11.58 -18.71
N ASP A 162 -13.75 10.64 -18.68
CA ASP A 162 -12.59 10.60 -19.59
C ASP A 162 -11.81 11.94 -19.64
N GLU A 163 -11.63 12.57 -18.49
CA GLU A 163 -10.87 13.83 -18.37
C GLU A 163 -9.47 13.57 -17.82
N MET A 164 -8.46 14.18 -18.43
CA MET A 164 -7.08 14.14 -17.98
C MET A 164 -6.64 15.50 -17.46
N PHE A 165 -6.01 15.51 -16.31
CA PHE A 165 -5.42 16.69 -15.68
C PHE A 165 -3.90 16.54 -15.66
N LEU A 166 -3.20 17.50 -16.26
CA LEU A 166 -1.76 17.66 -16.15
C LEU A 166 -1.49 18.65 -15.02
N ILE A 167 -0.94 18.17 -13.93
CA ILE A 167 -0.72 18.93 -12.71
C ILE A 167 0.79 19.16 -12.57
N GLU A 168 1.21 20.41 -12.39
CA GLU A 168 2.59 20.78 -12.18
C GLU A 168 2.76 21.52 -10.86
N ASN A 169 3.64 21.03 -10.00
CA ASN A 169 4.13 21.71 -8.82
C ASN A 169 5.32 22.61 -9.21
N LYS A 170 5.06 23.91 -9.31
CA LYS A 170 6.07 24.93 -9.66
C LYS A 170 6.76 25.42 -8.39
N ILE A 171 8.08 25.37 -8.41
CA ILE A 171 8.97 25.85 -7.36
C ILE A 171 9.94 26.84 -7.97
N ASN A 172 10.25 27.91 -7.26
CA ASN A 172 11.18 28.91 -7.77
C ASN A 172 12.55 28.28 -8.08
N GLY A 173 13.12 28.62 -9.24
CA GLY A 173 14.37 28.05 -9.72
C GLY A 173 14.25 26.68 -10.40
N LEU A 174 13.13 25.98 -10.27
CA LEU A 174 12.90 24.71 -10.95
C LEU A 174 12.31 24.93 -12.34
N LYS A 175 12.98 24.41 -13.37
CA LYS A 175 12.54 24.54 -14.76
C LYS A 175 11.27 23.73 -15.01
N SER A 176 10.31 24.35 -15.72
CA SER A 176 9.15 23.62 -16.23
C SER A 176 9.50 22.92 -17.55
N GLU A 177 9.20 21.63 -17.62
CA GLU A 177 9.30 20.81 -18.84
C GLU A 177 7.93 20.27 -19.26
N LEU A 178 6.84 20.96 -18.89
CA LEU A 178 5.47 20.52 -19.16
C LEU A 178 5.20 20.29 -20.65
N SER A 179 5.75 21.11 -21.53
CA SER A 179 5.63 20.93 -22.99
C SER A 179 6.33 19.64 -23.47
N THR A 180 7.49 19.31 -22.92
CA THR A 180 8.19 18.06 -23.21
C THR A 180 7.36 16.86 -22.72
N LEU A 181 6.80 16.94 -21.51
CA LEU A 181 5.90 15.92 -20.97
C LEU A 181 4.69 15.70 -21.89
N GLU A 182 4.04 16.79 -22.33
CA GLU A 182 2.90 16.73 -23.27
C GLU A 182 3.29 16.05 -24.59
N ASN A 183 4.46 16.38 -25.13
CA ASN A 183 4.96 15.77 -26.36
C ASN A 183 5.18 14.26 -26.21
N ILE A 184 5.75 13.81 -25.08
CA ILE A 184 5.94 12.38 -24.79
C ILE A 184 4.59 11.66 -24.65
N ILE A 185 3.64 12.24 -23.92
CA ILE A 185 2.28 11.69 -23.77
C ILE A 185 1.59 11.52 -25.13
N ASN A 186 1.82 12.44 -26.06
CA ASN A 186 1.19 12.43 -27.39
C ASN A 186 1.87 11.46 -28.38
N GLN A 187 3.00 10.85 -28.04
CA GLN A 187 3.64 9.86 -28.92
C GLN A 187 2.71 8.67 -29.17
N LYS A 188 2.74 8.14 -30.41
CA LYS A 188 1.88 7.02 -30.80
C LYS A 188 2.36 5.69 -30.20
N ASN A 189 3.68 5.50 -30.11
CA ASN A 189 4.28 4.25 -29.65
C ASN A 189 4.56 4.27 -28.14
N ALA A 190 4.27 3.16 -27.50
CA ALA A 190 4.68 2.90 -26.13
C ALA A 190 5.65 1.71 -26.14
N PRO A 191 6.84 1.81 -25.52
CA PRO A 191 7.81 0.70 -25.50
C PRO A 191 7.28 -0.43 -24.62
N VAL A 192 7.28 -1.65 -25.20
CA VAL A 192 6.88 -2.88 -24.50
C VAL A 192 7.99 -3.89 -24.71
N PHE A 193 8.44 -4.52 -23.63
CA PHE A 193 9.47 -5.55 -23.65
C PHE A 193 8.89 -6.85 -23.13
N PRO A 194 9.40 -8.03 -23.57
CA PRO A 194 8.92 -9.32 -23.09
C PRO A 194 9.28 -9.53 -21.60
N PHE A 195 8.56 -10.45 -20.99
CA PHE A 195 8.84 -10.98 -19.66
C PHE A 195 8.91 -12.50 -19.73
N GLU A 196 9.84 -13.10 -19.00
CA GLU A 196 9.99 -14.55 -18.89
C GLU A 196 10.42 -14.92 -17.46
N SER A 197 9.74 -15.89 -16.85
CA SER A 197 10.19 -16.47 -15.56
C SER A 197 11.33 -17.45 -15.79
N LEU A 198 12.29 -17.49 -14.87
CA LEU A 198 13.48 -18.33 -14.95
C LEU A 198 13.54 -19.32 -13.79
N GLY A 199 13.75 -20.59 -14.11
CA GLY A 199 13.86 -21.65 -13.11
C GLY A 199 12.55 -21.94 -12.37
N GLU A 200 12.65 -22.68 -11.28
CA GLU A 200 11.51 -23.02 -10.44
C GLU A 200 11.25 -21.96 -9.35
N GLU A 201 9.99 -21.81 -8.98
CA GLU A 201 9.57 -21.02 -7.82
C GLU A 201 10.16 -21.63 -6.54
N THR A 202 10.70 -20.81 -5.67
CA THR A 202 11.20 -21.22 -4.36
C THR A 202 10.41 -20.57 -3.23
N SER A 203 10.49 -21.15 -2.02
CA SER A 203 9.82 -20.63 -0.83
C SER A 203 10.75 -20.68 0.36
N ASN A 204 10.59 -19.72 1.29
CA ASN A 204 11.35 -19.68 2.54
C ASN A 204 10.94 -20.76 3.56
N LEU A 205 9.79 -21.40 3.36
CA LEU A 205 9.26 -22.50 4.19
C LEU A 205 8.69 -23.58 3.29
N THR A 206 8.85 -24.86 3.68
CA THR A 206 8.08 -25.97 3.08
C THR A 206 6.64 -25.96 3.62
N ASP A 207 5.76 -26.79 3.03
CA ASP A 207 4.39 -26.94 3.54
C ASP A 207 4.38 -27.48 4.96
N GLU A 208 5.22 -28.48 5.28
CA GLU A 208 5.36 -29.05 6.62
C GLU A 208 5.90 -28.04 7.63
N GLU A 209 6.82 -27.17 7.24
CA GLU A 209 7.31 -26.09 8.11
C GLU A 209 6.22 -25.05 8.39
N TYR A 210 5.40 -24.72 7.38
CA TYR A 210 4.27 -23.81 7.58
C TYR A 210 3.18 -24.42 8.48
N LEU A 211 2.86 -25.71 8.32
CA LEU A 211 1.96 -26.42 9.24
C LEU A 211 2.47 -26.37 10.69
N LYS A 212 3.77 -26.53 10.92
CA LYS A 212 4.38 -26.35 12.26
C LYS A 212 4.24 -24.92 12.77
N SER A 213 4.30 -23.93 11.89
CA SER A 213 4.08 -22.53 12.23
C SER A 213 2.63 -22.29 12.68
N VAL A 214 1.65 -22.94 12.04
CA VAL A 214 0.25 -22.88 12.48
C VAL A 214 0.09 -23.46 13.87
N GLU A 215 0.70 -24.62 14.16
CA GLU A 215 0.63 -25.23 15.50
C GLU A 215 1.35 -24.37 16.57
N PHE A 216 2.43 -23.67 16.21
CA PHE A 216 3.06 -22.68 17.09
C PHE A 216 2.07 -21.57 17.44
N ALA A 217 1.41 -20.95 16.46
CA ALA A 217 0.44 -19.89 16.68
C ALA A 217 -0.74 -20.36 17.53
N LYS A 218 -1.29 -21.55 17.26
CA LYS A 218 -2.39 -22.14 18.05
C LYS A 218 -2.00 -22.30 19.52
N LYS A 219 -0.76 -22.73 19.82
CA LYS A 219 -0.28 -22.86 21.22
C LYS A 219 -0.33 -21.51 21.94
N HIS A 220 0.07 -20.41 21.28
CA HIS A 220 0.02 -19.08 21.87
C HIS A 220 -1.42 -18.58 22.04
N CYS A 221 -2.33 -18.92 21.12
CA CYS A 221 -3.75 -18.64 21.26
C CYS A 221 -4.37 -19.41 22.46
N PHE A 222 -4.07 -20.71 22.62
CA PHE A 222 -4.55 -21.50 23.73
C PHE A 222 -4.01 -21.04 25.09
N ARG A 223 -2.78 -20.51 25.13
CA ARG A 223 -2.19 -19.94 26.34
C ARG A 223 -2.78 -18.59 26.72
N GLY A 224 -3.52 -17.95 25.81
CA GLY A 224 -4.06 -16.61 26.00
C GLY A 224 -3.04 -15.48 25.74
N ASP A 225 -1.91 -15.78 25.10
CA ASP A 225 -0.92 -14.76 24.71
C ASP A 225 -1.49 -13.82 23.64
N VAL A 226 -2.27 -14.37 22.72
CA VAL A 226 -2.96 -13.67 21.63
C VAL A 226 -4.33 -14.32 21.36
N PHE A 227 -5.27 -13.56 20.81
CA PHE A 227 -6.53 -14.09 20.27
C PHE A 227 -6.34 -14.61 18.84
N GLN A 228 -5.50 -13.92 18.07
CA GLN A 228 -5.15 -14.24 16.70
C GLN A 228 -3.69 -13.88 16.44
N LEU A 229 -3.01 -14.71 15.66
CA LEU A 229 -1.65 -14.45 15.16
C LEU A 229 -1.59 -14.68 13.67
N VAL A 230 -1.10 -13.69 12.90
CA VAL A 230 -0.95 -13.82 11.45
C VAL A 230 0.48 -14.23 11.14
N LEU A 231 0.66 -15.47 10.67
CA LEU A 231 1.95 -15.97 10.19
C LEU A 231 1.95 -16.09 8.68
N SER A 232 3.09 -15.83 8.06
CA SER A 232 3.20 -15.68 6.62
C SER A 232 4.30 -16.56 6.01
N ARG A 233 4.19 -16.79 4.69
CA ARG A 233 5.13 -17.53 3.88
C ARG A 233 5.49 -16.73 2.65
N ARG A 234 6.79 -16.61 2.34
CA ARG A 234 7.33 -15.88 1.19
C ARG A 234 7.73 -16.82 0.08
N PHE A 235 7.50 -16.39 -1.15
CA PHE A 235 7.88 -17.05 -2.37
C PHE A 235 8.77 -16.14 -3.22
N GLU A 236 9.58 -16.73 -4.07
CA GLU A 236 10.54 -16.06 -4.94
C GLU A 236 10.52 -16.69 -6.33
N GLN A 237 10.51 -15.85 -7.35
CA GLN A 237 10.60 -16.26 -8.75
C GLN A 237 11.63 -15.40 -9.47
N LYS A 238 12.68 -16.01 -10.00
CA LYS A 238 13.62 -15.34 -10.89
C LYS A 238 12.99 -15.05 -12.23
N PHE A 239 13.40 -13.99 -12.88
CA PHE A 239 12.88 -13.58 -14.18
C PHE A 239 13.91 -12.84 -15.01
N GLN A 240 13.62 -12.67 -16.30
CA GLN A 240 14.26 -11.74 -17.21
C GLN A 240 13.23 -10.90 -17.96
N GLY A 241 13.63 -9.72 -18.42
CA GLY A 241 12.76 -8.81 -19.17
C GLY A 241 12.02 -7.82 -18.28
N ASP A 242 10.78 -7.49 -18.66
CA ASP A 242 10.02 -6.37 -18.13
C ASP A 242 8.93 -6.83 -17.13
N GLU A 243 9.18 -6.69 -15.84
CA GLU A 243 8.24 -7.03 -14.78
C GLU A 243 6.97 -6.17 -14.76
N PHE A 244 6.93 -5.06 -15.49
CA PHE A 244 5.70 -4.30 -15.65
C PHE A 244 4.57 -5.13 -16.30
N ASN A 245 4.92 -6.13 -17.10
CA ASN A 245 3.94 -7.09 -17.64
C ASN A 245 3.28 -7.91 -16.52
N VAL A 246 4.01 -8.22 -15.44
CA VAL A 246 3.43 -8.90 -14.27
C VAL A 246 2.39 -8.00 -13.60
N TYR A 247 2.67 -6.71 -13.44
CA TYR A 247 1.68 -5.74 -12.96
C TYR A 247 0.45 -5.66 -13.86
N ARG A 248 0.65 -5.56 -15.20
CA ARG A 248 -0.45 -5.53 -16.18
C ARG A 248 -1.33 -6.79 -16.09
N ALA A 249 -0.69 -7.95 -15.95
CA ALA A 249 -1.39 -9.22 -15.75
C ALA A 249 -2.15 -9.26 -14.43
N LEU A 250 -1.52 -8.83 -13.31
CA LEU A 250 -2.14 -8.80 -11.99
C LEU A 250 -3.36 -7.86 -11.96
N ARG A 251 -3.22 -6.66 -12.51
CA ARG A 251 -4.30 -5.69 -12.68
C ARG A 251 -5.53 -6.26 -13.37
N ASN A 252 -5.30 -7.09 -14.37
CA ASN A 252 -6.38 -7.73 -15.13
C ASN A 252 -7.01 -8.94 -14.41
N ILE A 253 -6.17 -9.74 -13.71
CA ILE A 253 -6.63 -10.95 -12.99
C ILE A 253 -7.36 -10.58 -11.69
N ASN A 254 -6.85 -9.60 -10.99
CA ASN A 254 -7.33 -9.21 -9.65
C ASN A 254 -7.52 -7.70 -9.55
N PRO A 255 -8.54 -7.12 -10.23
CA PRO A 255 -8.84 -5.71 -10.08
C PRO A 255 -9.25 -5.41 -8.63
N SER A 256 -8.64 -4.40 -8.03
CA SER A 256 -8.83 -4.02 -6.61
C SER A 256 -8.89 -2.49 -6.45
N PRO A 257 -9.41 -1.98 -5.33
CA PRO A 257 -9.47 -0.54 -5.08
C PRO A 257 -8.10 0.15 -5.10
N TYR A 258 -7.02 -0.57 -4.77
CA TYR A 258 -5.67 -0.04 -4.72
C TYR A 258 -4.74 -0.84 -5.62
N LEU A 259 -4.57 -0.37 -6.84
CA LEU A 259 -3.61 -0.86 -7.80
C LEU A 259 -2.42 0.10 -7.82
N PHE A 260 -1.21 -0.41 -7.75
CA PHE A 260 -0.02 0.43 -7.71
C PHE A 260 1.20 -0.22 -8.37
N PHE A 261 2.02 0.63 -8.97
CA PHE A 261 3.35 0.31 -9.46
C PHE A 261 4.29 1.47 -9.11
N PHE A 262 5.23 1.23 -8.22
CA PHE A 262 6.24 2.20 -7.79
C PHE A 262 7.60 1.73 -8.31
N ASP A 263 8.18 2.49 -9.24
CA ASP A 263 9.50 2.23 -9.79
C ASP A 263 10.53 3.15 -9.14
N TYR A 264 11.38 2.58 -8.31
CA TYR A 264 12.46 3.30 -7.64
C TYR A 264 13.84 3.04 -8.28
N GLY A 265 13.87 2.39 -9.44
CA GLY A 265 15.08 2.07 -10.20
C GLY A 265 15.72 0.76 -9.75
N ASP A 266 16.28 0.71 -8.56
CA ASP A 266 16.96 -0.46 -7.99
C ASP A 266 15.99 -1.53 -7.46
N TYR A 267 14.76 -1.17 -7.21
CA TYR A 267 13.65 -2.09 -6.88
C TYR A 267 12.32 -1.48 -7.29
N LYS A 268 11.31 -2.33 -7.43
CA LYS A 268 9.94 -1.93 -7.73
C LYS A 268 8.95 -2.60 -6.79
N LEU A 269 7.90 -1.87 -6.43
CA LEU A 269 6.77 -2.38 -5.66
C LEU A 269 5.53 -2.33 -6.54
N MET A 270 4.86 -3.47 -6.73
CA MET A 270 3.67 -3.55 -7.56
C MET A 270 2.62 -4.46 -6.95
N GLY A 271 1.40 -3.99 -6.90
CA GLY A 271 0.36 -4.72 -6.19
C GLY A 271 -1.07 -4.39 -6.59
N SER A 272 -1.96 -5.22 -6.09
CA SER A 272 -3.41 -5.08 -6.20
C SER A 272 -4.04 -5.36 -4.84
N SER A 273 -4.01 -4.36 -3.97
CA SER A 273 -4.49 -4.47 -2.60
C SER A 273 -5.99 -4.22 -2.49
N PRO A 274 -6.73 -5.08 -1.81
CA PRO A 274 -8.15 -4.85 -1.55
C PRO A 274 -8.41 -3.93 -0.36
N GLU A 275 -7.40 -3.63 0.47
CA GLU A 275 -7.59 -3.08 1.81
C GLU A 275 -6.81 -1.79 2.03
N SER A 276 -7.50 -0.77 2.59
CA SER A 276 -6.85 0.47 3.03
C SER A 276 -6.15 0.27 4.37
N GLN A 277 -4.97 0.88 4.52
CA GLN A 277 -4.31 1.02 5.82
C GLN A 277 -4.98 2.11 6.65
N LEU A 278 -5.09 3.31 6.08
CA LEU A 278 -5.69 4.48 6.70
C LEU A 278 -6.12 5.47 5.61
N ILE A 279 -7.30 6.04 5.79
CA ILE A 279 -7.79 7.16 4.98
C ILE A 279 -8.03 8.34 5.92
N ILE A 280 -7.45 9.51 5.62
CA ILE A 280 -7.78 10.78 6.30
C ILE A 280 -8.32 11.74 5.24
N LYS A 281 -9.58 12.13 5.38
CA LYS A 281 -10.27 13.01 4.43
C LYS A 281 -11.35 13.81 5.13
N ASN A 282 -11.44 15.10 4.81
CA ASN A 282 -12.50 15.99 5.31
C ASN A 282 -12.63 15.99 6.84
N GLY A 283 -11.49 16.03 7.57
CA GLY A 283 -11.47 16.03 9.04
C GLY A 283 -11.87 14.71 9.70
N LYS A 284 -11.88 13.62 8.94
CA LYS A 284 -12.16 12.26 9.44
C LYS A 284 -11.06 11.30 9.08
N ALA A 285 -10.71 10.42 10.03
CA ALA A 285 -9.89 9.25 9.74
C ALA A 285 -10.77 7.99 9.71
N ILE A 286 -10.48 7.10 8.77
CA ILE A 286 -11.33 5.95 8.42
C ILE A 286 -10.45 4.71 8.27
N ILE A 287 -10.89 3.61 8.88
CA ILE A 287 -10.37 2.26 8.64
C ILE A 287 -11.54 1.37 8.24
N HIS A 288 -11.30 0.51 7.24
CA HIS A 288 -12.27 -0.47 6.79
C HIS A 288 -11.81 -1.88 7.18
N PRO A 289 -12.18 -2.41 8.36
CA PRO A 289 -11.91 -3.79 8.69
C PRO A 289 -12.64 -4.72 7.72
N ILE A 290 -11.89 -5.65 7.12
CA ILE A 290 -12.40 -6.66 6.20
C ILE A 290 -12.11 -8.02 6.80
N ALA A 291 -13.13 -8.85 7.01
CA ALA A 291 -13.01 -10.24 7.41
C ALA A 291 -14.06 -11.09 6.70
N GLY A 292 -13.81 -12.40 6.69
CA GLY A 292 -14.66 -13.32 5.97
C GLY A 292 -14.49 -13.21 4.46
N THR A 293 -14.16 -14.32 3.83
CA THR A 293 -13.94 -14.37 2.39
C THR A 293 -14.65 -15.57 1.81
N PHE A 294 -15.76 -15.34 1.11
CA PHE A 294 -16.42 -16.37 0.35
C PHE A 294 -16.17 -16.14 -1.14
N LYS A 295 -15.96 -17.24 -1.88
CA LYS A 295 -15.67 -17.19 -3.31
C LYS A 295 -16.97 -16.90 -4.08
N ARG A 296 -16.91 -15.99 -5.04
CA ARG A 296 -18.02 -15.80 -5.98
C ARG A 296 -18.08 -16.94 -7.00
N THR A 297 -19.30 -17.39 -7.26
CA THR A 297 -19.57 -18.43 -8.25
C THR A 297 -19.85 -17.85 -9.64
N GLY A 298 -20.20 -16.54 -9.71
CA GLY A 298 -20.69 -15.87 -10.91
C GLY A 298 -22.19 -16.08 -11.15
N ASN A 299 -22.86 -16.90 -10.32
CA ASN A 299 -24.30 -17.03 -10.29
C ASN A 299 -24.86 -16.16 -9.17
N ILE A 300 -25.76 -15.22 -9.51
CA ILE A 300 -26.28 -14.21 -8.57
C ILE A 300 -27.00 -14.88 -7.40
N GLU A 301 -27.81 -15.90 -7.63
CA GLU A 301 -28.59 -16.58 -6.57
C GLU A 301 -27.66 -17.28 -5.58
N LYS A 302 -26.68 -18.05 -6.07
CA LYS A 302 -25.68 -18.72 -5.21
C LYS A 302 -24.79 -17.73 -4.49
N ASP A 303 -24.44 -16.62 -5.12
CA ASP A 303 -23.64 -15.57 -4.49
C ASP A 303 -24.43 -14.88 -3.35
N LEU A 304 -25.75 -14.70 -3.51
CA LEU A 304 -26.64 -14.20 -2.44
C LEU A 304 -26.80 -15.21 -1.29
N GLU A 305 -26.93 -16.50 -1.60
CA GLU A 305 -26.94 -17.56 -0.57
C GLU A 305 -25.63 -17.57 0.24
N SER A 306 -24.50 -17.52 -0.45
CA SER A 306 -23.17 -17.43 0.20
C SER A 306 -23.03 -16.17 1.06
N ALA A 307 -23.59 -15.04 0.65
CA ALA A 307 -23.62 -13.81 1.43
C ALA A 307 -24.43 -13.96 2.73
N GLU A 308 -25.57 -14.65 2.67
CA GLU A 308 -26.38 -14.92 3.86
C GLU A 308 -25.72 -15.97 4.79
N GLU A 309 -25.01 -16.95 4.24
CA GLU A 309 -24.19 -17.88 5.03
C GLU A 309 -23.05 -17.13 5.76
N LEU A 310 -22.33 -16.26 5.06
CA LEU A 310 -21.25 -15.44 5.65
C LEU A 310 -21.76 -14.60 6.82
N LYS A 311 -22.93 -13.96 6.69
CA LYS A 311 -23.56 -13.17 7.76
C LYS A 311 -23.85 -14.02 9.01
N LYS A 312 -24.15 -15.30 8.85
CA LYS A 312 -24.56 -16.20 9.93
C LYS A 312 -23.40 -17.00 10.52
N ASP A 313 -22.23 -17.02 9.86
CA ASP A 313 -21.08 -17.77 10.30
C ASP A 313 -20.53 -17.23 11.64
N PRO A 314 -20.56 -18.03 12.74
CA PRO A 314 -20.15 -17.54 14.04
C PRO A 314 -18.64 -17.25 14.14
N LYS A 315 -17.81 -17.98 13.39
CA LYS A 315 -16.35 -17.79 13.36
C LYS A 315 -16.01 -16.47 12.68
N GLU A 316 -16.53 -16.27 11.47
CA GLU A 316 -16.29 -15.06 10.69
C GLU A 316 -16.82 -13.81 11.41
N ASN A 317 -17.98 -13.92 12.06
CA ASN A 317 -18.55 -12.84 12.87
C ASN A 317 -17.71 -12.50 14.10
N ALA A 318 -17.12 -13.48 14.79
CA ALA A 318 -16.27 -13.26 15.96
C ALA A 318 -14.95 -12.60 15.54
N GLU A 319 -14.31 -13.07 14.47
CA GLU A 319 -13.10 -12.50 13.91
C GLU A 319 -13.34 -11.06 13.44
N HIS A 320 -14.39 -10.82 12.70
CA HIS A 320 -14.74 -9.49 12.21
C HIS A 320 -14.99 -8.50 13.37
N THR A 321 -15.71 -8.91 14.39
CA THR A 321 -15.95 -8.06 15.57
C THR A 321 -14.65 -7.70 16.28
N MET A 322 -13.72 -8.64 16.41
CA MET A 322 -12.39 -8.38 16.97
C MET A 322 -11.60 -7.35 16.15
N LEU A 323 -11.63 -7.45 14.81
CA LEU A 323 -10.94 -6.50 13.92
C LEU A 323 -11.58 -5.10 13.96
N VAL A 324 -12.91 -5.01 14.06
CA VAL A 324 -13.63 -3.74 14.25
C VAL A 324 -13.23 -3.09 15.59
N ASP A 325 -13.15 -3.87 16.66
CA ASP A 325 -12.77 -3.37 17.98
C ASP A 325 -11.31 -2.87 18.00
N LEU A 326 -10.41 -3.61 17.33
CA LEU A 326 -9.02 -3.20 17.16
C LEU A 326 -8.89 -1.89 16.37
N ALA A 327 -9.59 -1.75 15.25
CA ALA A 327 -9.60 -0.52 14.45
C ALA A 327 -10.19 0.66 15.25
N ARG A 328 -11.23 0.43 16.04
CA ARG A 328 -11.81 1.43 16.93
C ARG A 328 -10.80 1.88 18.01
N ASN A 329 -10.09 0.94 18.61
CA ASN A 329 -9.05 1.23 19.60
C ASN A 329 -7.92 2.05 18.97
N ASP A 330 -7.38 1.65 17.82
CA ASP A 330 -6.29 2.31 17.12
C ASP A 330 -6.66 3.77 16.75
N LEU A 331 -7.85 3.99 16.20
CA LEU A 331 -8.31 5.33 15.82
C LEU A 331 -8.61 6.22 17.03
N SER A 332 -9.02 5.65 18.16
CA SER A 332 -9.39 6.42 19.37
C SER A 332 -8.19 7.05 20.08
N ILE A 333 -6.96 6.62 19.78
CA ILE A 333 -5.74 7.16 20.40
C ILE A 333 -5.56 8.66 20.06
N HIS A 334 -5.79 9.03 18.81
CA HIS A 334 -5.65 10.41 18.33
C HIS A 334 -6.96 11.05 17.89
N GLY A 335 -7.99 10.26 17.69
CA GLY A 335 -9.30 10.74 17.25
C GLY A 335 -10.27 11.06 18.38
N LYS A 336 -11.35 11.75 18.03
CA LYS A 336 -12.49 12.01 18.91
C LYS A 336 -13.76 11.42 18.32
N ASN A 337 -14.71 11.02 19.17
CA ASN A 337 -16.01 10.50 18.73
C ASN A 337 -15.86 9.27 17.80
N THR A 338 -14.94 8.35 18.11
CA THR A 338 -14.72 7.15 17.31
C THR A 338 -15.95 6.26 17.33
N THR A 339 -16.51 5.97 16.15
CA THR A 339 -17.74 5.20 15.97
C THR A 339 -17.62 4.20 14.83
N VAL A 340 -18.47 3.20 14.86
CA VAL A 340 -18.67 2.27 13.74
C VAL A 340 -19.84 2.79 12.91
N SER A 341 -19.53 3.44 11.78
CA SER A 341 -20.54 4.05 10.91
C SER A 341 -21.29 3.02 10.08
N LYS A 342 -20.61 1.92 9.72
CA LYS A 342 -21.18 0.77 9.03
C LYS A 342 -20.67 -0.50 9.67
N LEU A 343 -21.57 -1.44 9.96
CA LEU A 343 -21.23 -2.67 10.63
C LEU A 343 -21.65 -3.87 9.80
N LYS A 344 -20.67 -4.72 9.43
CA LYS A 344 -20.90 -6.02 8.79
C LYS A 344 -21.70 -5.94 7.47
N GLU A 345 -21.43 -4.93 6.65
CA GLU A 345 -22.00 -4.86 5.29
C GLU A 345 -21.35 -5.93 4.39
N ILE A 346 -22.16 -6.56 3.54
CA ILE A 346 -21.65 -7.51 2.55
C ILE A 346 -21.34 -6.77 1.26
N HIS A 347 -20.07 -6.86 0.86
CA HIS A 347 -19.58 -6.28 -0.38
C HIS A 347 -19.22 -7.38 -1.38
N PHE A 348 -19.77 -7.25 -2.61
CA PHE A 348 -19.47 -8.14 -3.72
C PHE A 348 -18.35 -7.56 -4.57
N PHE A 349 -17.19 -8.18 -4.52
CA PHE A 349 -16.07 -7.88 -5.40
C PHE A 349 -16.08 -8.80 -6.64
N SER A 350 -15.12 -8.62 -7.55
CA SER A 350 -15.09 -9.40 -8.80
C SER A 350 -15.10 -10.92 -8.59
N HIS A 351 -14.36 -11.41 -7.59
CA HIS A 351 -14.13 -12.85 -7.37
C HIS A 351 -14.48 -13.32 -5.95
N VAL A 352 -14.76 -12.41 -5.04
CA VAL A 352 -15.01 -12.71 -3.62
C VAL A 352 -16.13 -11.87 -3.05
N ILE A 353 -16.75 -12.39 -1.98
CA ILE A 353 -17.72 -11.72 -1.13
C ILE A 353 -17.03 -11.48 0.20
N HIS A 354 -17.02 -10.25 0.68
CA HIS A 354 -16.42 -9.88 1.98
C HIS A 354 -17.45 -9.25 2.91
N MET A 355 -17.24 -9.45 4.20
CA MET A 355 -17.87 -8.67 5.25
C MET A 355 -16.98 -7.47 5.56
N VAL A 356 -17.53 -6.27 5.44
CA VAL A 356 -16.81 -4.99 5.60
C VAL A 356 -17.52 -4.14 6.65
N SER A 357 -16.73 -3.55 7.53
CA SER A 357 -17.20 -2.48 8.41
C SER A 357 -16.45 -1.19 8.14
N GLU A 358 -17.00 -0.08 8.59
CA GLU A 358 -16.35 1.24 8.51
C GLU A 358 -16.26 1.83 9.91
N VAL A 359 -15.05 2.07 10.37
CA VAL A 359 -14.76 2.75 11.65
C VAL A 359 -14.25 4.14 11.32
N ILE A 360 -14.89 5.14 11.89
CA ILE A 360 -14.57 6.55 11.65
C ILE A 360 -14.28 7.27 12.95
N THR A 361 -13.41 8.26 12.88
CA THR A 361 -13.13 9.18 14.00
C THR A 361 -12.95 10.60 13.49
N ASP A 362 -13.32 11.59 14.29
CA ASP A 362 -13.06 12.99 13.98
C ASP A 362 -11.59 13.32 14.29
N VAL A 363 -10.94 14.00 13.35
CA VAL A 363 -9.53 14.36 13.42
C VAL A 363 -9.44 15.90 13.54
N LYS A 364 -8.57 16.39 14.44
CA LYS A 364 -8.29 17.81 14.52
C LYS A 364 -7.60 18.30 13.25
N GLN A 365 -7.82 19.57 12.89
CA GLN A 365 -7.25 20.16 11.67
C GLN A 365 -5.72 20.20 11.69
N ASP A 366 -5.10 20.26 12.87
CA ASP A 366 -3.66 20.30 13.10
C ASP A 366 -3.06 18.94 13.51
N GLN A 367 -3.85 17.85 13.43
CA GLN A 367 -3.37 16.51 13.76
C GLN A 367 -2.28 16.06 12.79
N ASN A 368 -1.17 15.61 13.36
CA ASN A 368 -0.08 15.00 12.59
C ASN A 368 -0.55 13.67 11.95
N PRO A 369 -0.67 13.59 10.61
CA PRO A 369 -1.11 12.36 9.95
C PRO A 369 -0.13 11.19 10.13
N TYR A 370 1.16 11.48 10.31
CA TYR A 370 2.17 10.45 10.54
C TYR A 370 2.07 9.80 11.92
N GLU A 371 1.56 10.51 12.93
CA GLU A 371 1.21 9.89 14.22
C GLU A 371 0.02 8.96 14.09
N MET A 372 -0.98 9.34 13.31
CA MET A 372 -2.12 8.45 13.04
C MET A 372 -1.71 7.22 12.26
N ILE A 373 -0.82 7.37 11.25
CA ILE A 373 -0.22 6.23 10.56
C ILE A 373 0.51 5.34 11.57
N ALA A 374 1.37 5.90 12.41
CA ALA A 374 2.17 5.15 13.38
C ALA A 374 1.31 4.30 14.33
N THR A 375 0.22 4.85 14.87
CA THR A 375 -0.66 4.15 15.83
C THR A 375 -1.56 3.09 15.19
N THR A 376 -1.93 3.28 13.91
CA THR A 376 -2.73 2.29 13.17
C THR A 376 -1.88 1.22 12.48
N PHE A 377 -0.54 1.39 12.47
CA PHE A 377 0.40 0.52 11.78
C PHE A 377 1.03 -0.53 12.73
N PRO A 378 1.26 -1.77 12.25
CA PRO A 378 0.63 -2.36 11.09
C PRO A 378 -0.84 -2.68 11.37
N GLN A 379 -1.62 -2.95 10.32
CA GLN A 379 -3.01 -3.36 10.51
C GLN A 379 -3.12 -4.70 11.24
N GLY A 380 -4.13 -4.81 12.11
CA GLY A 380 -4.39 -6.02 12.88
C GLY A 380 -4.70 -7.24 12.03
N THR A 381 -5.29 -7.03 10.85
CA THR A 381 -5.53 -8.08 9.85
C THR A 381 -4.25 -8.75 9.34
N LEU A 382 -3.10 -8.11 9.53
CA LEU A 382 -1.78 -8.60 9.10
C LEU A 382 -0.82 -8.94 10.25
N SER A 383 -1.17 -8.60 11.48
CA SER A 383 -0.36 -8.87 12.67
C SER A 383 -1.05 -9.83 13.64
N GLY A 384 -2.17 -9.44 14.17
CA GLY A 384 -2.96 -10.17 15.15
C GLY A 384 -3.41 -9.31 16.32
N ALA A 385 -4.01 -9.92 17.32
CA ALA A 385 -4.57 -9.24 18.47
C ALA A 385 -4.23 -9.99 19.78
N PRO A 386 -3.72 -9.33 20.83
CA PRO A 386 -3.27 -7.93 20.89
C PRO A 386 -2.07 -7.64 19.99
N LYS A 387 -2.08 -6.49 19.29
CA LYS A 387 -1.13 -6.14 18.22
C LYS A 387 0.33 -6.24 18.67
N TYR A 388 0.68 -5.63 19.80
CA TYR A 388 2.06 -5.61 20.31
C TYR A 388 2.62 -7.02 20.53
N ARG A 389 1.85 -7.90 21.20
CA ARG A 389 2.28 -9.28 21.46
C ARG A 389 2.35 -10.10 20.18
N ALA A 390 1.42 -9.90 19.26
CA ALA A 390 1.44 -10.55 17.96
C ALA A 390 2.72 -10.20 17.17
N MET A 391 3.13 -8.92 17.13
CA MET A 391 4.35 -8.49 16.45
C MET A 391 5.62 -9.11 17.06
N GLN A 392 5.69 -9.23 18.39
CA GLN A 392 6.80 -9.94 19.07
C GLN A 392 6.89 -11.41 18.63
N LEU A 393 5.74 -12.11 18.62
CA LEU A 393 5.69 -13.53 18.23
C LEU A 393 5.99 -13.75 16.75
N ILE A 394 5.60 -12.81 15.90
CA ILE A 394 5.94 -12.82 14.47
C ILE A 394 7.47 -12.74 14.30
N ASP A 395 8.12 -11.76 14.94
CA ASP A 395 9.57 -11.61 14.86
C ASP A 395 10.32 -12.81 15.50
N GLU A 396 9.78 -13.35 16.59
CA GLU A 396 10.34 -14.54 17.25
C GLU A 396 10.33 -15.76 16.33
N HIS A 397 9.25 -15.96 15.57
CA HIS A 397 8.98 -17.18 14.82
C HIS A 397 9.36 -17.13 13.35
N GLU A 398 9.05 -16.04 12.64
CA GLU A 398 9.38 -15.91 11.21
C GLU A 398 10.91 -15.82 11.02
N LYS A 399 11.44 -16.65 10.11
CA LYS A 399 12.90 -16.75 9.86
C LYS A 399 13.42 -15.61 8.98
N THR A 400 12.54 -14.94 8.26
CA THR A 400 12.88 -13.88 7.29
C THR A 400 12.08 -12.61 7.59
N SER A 401 12.70 -11.45 7.35
CA SER A 401 12.03 -10.17 7.46
C SER A 401 10.84 -10.10 6.50
N ARG A 402 9.77 -9.43 6.92
CA ARG A 402 8.61 -9.14 6.07
C ARG A 402 8.88 -8.06 5.03
N SER A 403 9.84 -7.17 5.31
CA SER A 403 10.21 -6.08 4.43
C SER A 403 8.96 -5.25 4.04
N TYR A 404 8.58 -5.24 2.74
CA TYR A 404 7.39 -4.54 2.25
C TYR A 404 6.06 -5.19 2.71
N TYR A 405 6.02 -6.53 2.90
CA TYR A 405 4.78 -7.25 3.19
C TYR A 405 4.15 -6.79 4.50
N ALA A 406 2.85 -6.51 4.47
CA ALA A 406 2.10 -5.92 5.59
C ALA A 406 2.52 -4.48 5.96
N GLY A 407 3.33 -3.83 5.15
CA GLY A 407 3.55 -2.39 5.20
C GLY A 407 2.41 -1.60 4.55
N CYS A 408 2.57 -0.29 4.37
CA CYS A 408 1.59 0.55 3.71
C CYS A 408 2.22 1.41 2.60
N ILE A 409 1.41 1.76 1.59
CA ILE A 409 1.82 2.48 0.39
C ILE A 409 0.71 3.41 -0.10
N GLY A 410 1.07 4.62 -0.53
CA GLY A 410 0.09 5.57 -1.06
C GLY A 410 0.53 7.01 -0.93
N PHE A 411 -0.40 7.87 -0.50
CA PHE A 411 -0.28 9.32 -0.50
C PHE A 411 -0.50 9.91 0.90
N VAL A 412 0.28 10.95 1.26
CA VAL A 412 0.08 11.80 2.44
C VAL A 412 0.17 13.25 1.98
N GLY A 413 -0.95 13.98 2.07
CA GLY A 413 -1.06 15.37 1.65
C GLY A 413 -0.48 16.35 2.69
N PHE A 414 0.02 17.48 2.22
CA PHE A 414 0.49 18.56 3.08
C PHE A 414 -0.66 19.27 3.85
N ASP A 415 -1.91 19.01 3.46
CA ASP A 415 -3.12 19.42 4.17
C ASP A 415 -3.56 18.43 5.26
N GLY A 416 -2.76 17.39 5.54
CA GLY A 416 -3.06 16.34 6.50
C GLY A 416 -3.95 15.21 5.94
N SER A 417 -4.37 15.28 4.69
CA SER A 417 -5.07 14.17 4.03
C SER A 417 -4.15 12.95 3.87
N CYS A 418 -4.72 11.76 3.91
CA CYS A 418 -3.97 10.52 3.75
C CYS A 418 -4.83 9.49 3.03
N ASN A 419 -4.20 8.72 2.14
CA ASN A 419 -4.84 7.56 1.52
C ASN A 419 -3.76 6.51 1.26
N GLN A 420 -3.70 5.50 2.13
CA GLN A 420 -2.72 4.43 2.04
C GLN A 420 -3.38 3.07 2.03
N ALA A 421 -2.86 2.19 1.19
CA ALA A 421 -3.23 0.78 1.12
C ALA A 421 -2.25 -0.08 1.91
N ILE A 422 -2.70 -1.26 2.35
CA ILE A 422 -1.82 -2.27 2.92
C ILE A 422 -1.08 -2.97 1.77
N MET A 423 0.22 -3.21 1.92
CA MET A 423 1.01 -3.95 0.94
C MET A 423 0.79 -5.47 1.09
N ILE A 424 -0.34 -5.92 0.56
CA ILE A 424 -0.72 -7.32 0.34
C ILE A 424 -1.06 -7.54 -1.13
N ARG A 425 -1.07 -8.77 -1.59
CA ARG A 425 -1.21 -9.07 -3.02
C ARG A 425 -0.20 -8.26 -3.86
N THR A 426 1.03 -8.21 -3.35
CA THR A 426 2.09 -7.30 -3.80
C THR A 426 3.34 -8.11 -4.13
N PHE A 427 4.01 -7.69 -5.19
CA PHE A 427 5.37 -8.12 -5.51
C PHE A 427 6.38 -7.02 -5.14
N LEU A 428 7.49 -7.44 -4.62
CA LEU A 428 8.75 -6.69 -4.68
C LEU A 428 9.58 -7.27 -5.81
N SER A 429 9.93 -6.44 -6.79
CA SER A 429 10.93 -6.79 -7.82
C SER A 429 12.27 -6.20 -7.44
N LYS A 430 13.29 -7.03 -7.29
CA LYS A 430 14.65 -6.62 -6.98
C LYS A 430 15.65 -7.65 -7.50
N ASN A 431 16.74 -7.18 -8.12
CA ASN A 431 17.80 -8.06 -8.66
C ASN A 431 17.24 -9.20 -9.54
N ASN A 432 16.34 -8.87 -10.46
CA ASN A 432 15.67 -9.82 -11.34
C ASN A 432 14.98 -11.00 -10.59
N THR A 433 14.47 -10.71 -9.40
CA THR A 433 13.70 -11.66 -8.59
C THR A 433 12.42 -10.99 -8.11
N LEU A 434 11.30 -11.66 -8.32
CA LEU A 434 10.00 -11.30 -7.78
C LEU A 434 9.84 -11.98 -6.41
N PHE A 435 9.69 -11.18 -5.35
CA PHE A 435 9.33 -11.66 -4.02
C PHE A 435 7.84 -11.40 -3.80
N TYR A 436 7.11 -12.39 -3.27
CA TYR A 436 5.71 -12.24 -2.95
C TYR A 436 5.33 -13.11 -1.74
N GLN A 437 4.41 -12.62 -0.93
CA GLN A 437 4.14 -13.16 0.40
C GLN A 437 2.65 -13.13 0.72
N ALA A 438 2.19 -14.13 1.45
CA ALA A 438 0.85 -14.17 2.03
C ALA A 438 0.86 -14.87 3.39
N GLY A 439 -0.11 -14.54 4.23
CA GLY A 439 -0.31 -15.14 5.54
C GLY A 439 -1.78 -15.43 5.83
N ALA A 440 -1.99 -16.22 6.88
CA ALA A 440 -3.31 -16.54 7.41
C ALA A 440 -3.43 -16.13 8.88
N GLY A 441 -4.63 -15.73 9.29
CA GLY A 441 -4.97 -15.35 10.65
C GLY A 441 -5.32 -16.59 11.48
N ILE A 442 -4.36 -17.02 12.29
CA ILE A 442 -4.46 -18.27 13.07
C ILE A 442 -5.06 -17.99 14.44
N THR A 443 -6.10 -18.73 14.79
CA THR A 443 -6.77 -18.73 16.08
C THR A 443 -6.65 -20.09 16.76
N ALA A 444 -7.09 -20.21 18.01
CA ALA A 444 -7.10 -21.49 18.72
C ALA A 444 -7.88 -22.60 17.98
N LYS A 445 -8.92 -22.22 17.21
CA LYS A 445 -9.79 -23.16 16.47
C LYS A 445 -9.33 -23.43 15.02
N SER A 446 -8.25 -22.81 14.56
CA SER A 446 -7.74 -23.00 13.21
C SER A 446 -7.34 -24.45 12.94
N VAL A 447 -7.61 -24.91 11.73
CA VAL A 447 -7.18 -26.19 11.17
C VAL A 447 -5.96 -25.93 10.28
N ALA A 448 -4.84 -26.57 10.56
CA ALA A 448 -3.56 -26.25 9.95
C ALA A 448 -3.57 -26.36 8.41
N GLU A 449 -4.19 -27.40 7.88
CA GLU A 449 -4.32 -27.64 6.43
C GLU A 449 -5.21 -26.58 5.77
N SER A 450 -6.24 -26.09 6.45
CA SER A 450 -7.11 -25.03 5.97
C SER A 450 -6.35 -23.70 5.88
N GLU A 451 -5.52 -23.37 6.88
CA GLU A 451 -4.71 -22.15 6.88
C GLU A 451 -3.62 -22.20 5.79
N LEU A 452 -3.00 -23.36 5.57
CA LEU A 452 -2.07 -23.57 4.46
C LEU A 452 -2.78 -23.33 3.11
N GLN A 453 -3.98 -23.91 2.94
CA GLN A 453 -4.77 -23.71 1.73
C GLN A 453 -5.18 -22.25 1.53
N GLU A 454 -5.48 -21.53 2.61
CA GLU A 454 -5.80 -20.09 2.55
C GLU A 454 -4.61 -19.28 2.04
N VAL A 455 -3.39 -19.55 2.53
CA VAL A 455 -2.17 -18.91 2.02
C VAL A 455 -1.99 -19.18 0.53
N ASN A 456 -2.14 -20.43 0.10
CA ASN A 456 -2.03 -20.81 -1.32
C ASN A 456 -3.11 -20.11 -2.18
N ASN A 457 -4.33 -19.97 -1.69
CA ASN A 457 -5.40 -19.25 -2.37
C ASN A 457 -5.08 -17.75 -2.50
N LYS A 458 -4.53 -17.14 -1.45
CA LYS A 458 -4.11 -15.73 -1.45
C LYS A 458 -2.97 -15.46 -2.42
N LEU A 459 -2.09 -16.42 -2.66
CA LEU A 459 -1.00 -16.36 -3.65
C LEU A 459 -1.46 -16.65 -5.08
N GLY A 460 -2.60 -17.31 -5.25
CA GLY A 460 -3.06 -17.80 -6.54
C GLY A 460 -3.17 -16.74 -7.64
N ALA A 461 -3.61 -15.51 -7.30
CA ALA A 461 -3.67 -14.40 -8.26
C ALA A 461 -2.26 -13.94 -8.69
N LEU A 462 -1.31 -13.90 -7.75
CA LEU A 462 0.08 -13.52 -8.01
C LEU A 462 0.78 -14.54 -8.92
N LYS A 463 0.67 -15.82 -8.60
CA LYS A 463 1.23 -16.90 -9.43
C LYS A 463 0.64 -16.90 -10.85
N LYS A 464 -0.68 -16.73 -10.98
CA LYS A 464 -1.33 -16.59 -12.29
C LYS A 464 -0.86 -15.35 -13.05
N ALA A 465 -0.53 -14.25 -12.35
CA ALA A 465 -0.05 -13.03 -12.98
C ALA A 465 1.33 -13.25 -13.62
N ILE A 466 2.25 -13.96 -12.96
CA ILE A 466 3.55 -14.33 -13.52
C ILE A 466 3.36 -15.13 -14.83
N LEU A 467 2.59 -16.23 -14.79
CA LEU A 467 2.33 -17.08 -15.95
C LEU A 467 1.61 -16.36 -17.11
N LYS A 468 0.77 -15.36 -16.79
CA LYS A 468 0.08 -14.56 -17.81
C LYS A 468 1.00 -13.52 -18.42
N ALA A 469 1.95 -12.97 -17.65
CA ALA A 469 2.90 -11.98 -18.12
C ALA A 469 3.80 -12.48 -19.24
N GLU A 470 4.14 -13.79 -19.24
CA GLU A 470 4.92 -14.45 -20.28
C GLU A 470 4.23 -14.47 -21.67
N LYS A 471 2.93 -14.17 -21.69
CA LYS A 471 2.09 -14.20 -22.91
C LYS A 471 1.73 -12.79 -23.39
N LEU A 472 2.21 -11.76 -22.71
CA LEU A 472 1.99 -10.37 -23.05
C LEU A 472 3.17 -9.83 -23.88
#